data_9ccbc261c7f6db491e6e1bc9d10c3080
#
_entry.id   9ccbc261c7f6db491e6e1bc9d10c3080
#
_cell.length_a   1.000
_cell.length_b   1.000
_cell.length_c   1.000
_cell.angle_alpha   90.00
_cell.angle_beta   90.00
_cell.angle_gamma   90.00
#
_symmetry.space_group_name_H-M   'P 1'
#
loop_
_entity.id
_entity.type
_entity.pdbx_description
1 polymer ?
#
loop_
_entity_poly.entity_id
_entity_poly.type
_entity_poly.pdbx_seq_one_letter_code
_entity_poly.pdbx_strand_id
1 'polypeptide(L)'
;MKITDVKTTLLKTGSIFVQVLTDEGVTGIGECSPMHGAVLAHFVDTALKPLVIGEDPREIDRLWHKMLFRTYKLGVQGVQPEAIAGIDIALWDILGKVAGLPVCLLLGGRYRAKIKMYASIGGGAGLTPEEMAAKVEQALAKGFRAIKIRMDWGAARRDADPEKDWR
;
A
#
# COMPACT_ATOMS: atom_id res chain seq x y z
N MET A 1 -20.91 8.64 -14.43
CA MET A 1 -20.42 8.19 -13.08
C MET A 1 -19.67 9.31 -12.42
N LYS A 2 -19.95 9.55 -11.14
CA LYS A 2 -19.27 10.58 -10.34
C LYS A 2 -18.92 10.03 -8.98
N ILE A 3 -17.78 10.44 -8.44
CA ILE A 3 -17.39 10.12 -7.07
C ILE A 3 -18.29 10.90 -6.10
N THR A 4 -18.98 10.18 -5.23
CA THR A 4 -19.89 10.78 -4.22
C THR A 4 -19.26 10.84 -2.84
N ASP A 5 -18.36 9.91 -2.51
CA ASP A 5 -17.66 9.89 -1.22
C ASP A 5 -16.32 9.16 -1.31
N VAL A 6 -15.41 9.50 -0.40
CA VAL A 6 -14.18 8.77 -0.12
C VAL A 6 -14.14 8.51 1.38
N LYS A 7 -14.01 7.24 1.76
CA LYS A 7 -13.98 6.80 3.16
C LYS A 7 -12.66 6.11 3.47
N THR A 8 -12.09 6.43 4.62
CA THR A 8 -10.89 5.76 5.13
C THR A 8 -11.26 4.81 6.27
N THR A 9 -10.60 3.67 6.33
CA THR A 9 -10.76 2.69 7.41
C THR A 9 -9.38 2.26 7.89
N LEU A 10 -9.05 2.64 9.12
CA LEU A 10 -7.83 2.21 9.80
C LEU A 10 -8.09 0.87 10.50
N LEU A 11 -7.36 -0.16 10.10
CA LEU A 11 -7.41 -1.47 10.74
C LEU A 11 -6.50 -1.53 11.98
N LYS A 12 -6.79 -2.46 12.88
CA LYS A 12 -5.95 -2.73 14.07
C LYS A 12 -4.51 -3.15 13.70
N THR A 13 -4.30 -3.64 12.48
CA THR A 13 -2.99 -3.99 11.94
C THR A 13 -2.15 -2.79 11.53
N GLY A 14 -2.74 -1.58 11.50
CA GLY A 14 -2.12 -0.35 11.00
C GLY A 14 -2.39 -0.08 9.51
N SER A 15 -2.90 -1.06 8.76
CA SER A 15 -3.28 -0.86 7.34
C SER A 15 -4.45 0.10 7.22
N ILE A 16 -4.40 0.96 6.20
CA ILE A 16 -5.48 1.87 5.83
C ILE A 16 -6.07 1.47 4.51
N PHE A 17 -7.37 1.21 4.52
CA PHE A 17 -8.16 1.05 3.31
C PHE A 17 -8.89 2.33 2.96
N VAL A 18 -8.92 2.62 1.66
CA VAL A 18 -9.67 3.72 1.06
C VAL A 18 -10.79 3.13 0.21
N GLN A 19 -12.02 3.55 0.46
CA GLN A 19 -13.18 3.24 -0.37
C GLN A 19 -13.57 4.49 -1.15
N VAL A 20 -13.66 4.39 -2.47
CA VAL A 20 -14.20 5.44 -3.35
C VAL A 20 -15.59 5.00 -3.79
N LEU A 21 -16.60 5.77 -3.43
CA LEU A 21 -18.01 5.50 -3.73
C LEU A 21 -18.47 6.34 -4.92
N THR A 22 -19.38 5.79 -5.73
CA THR A 22 -19.93 6.49 -6.90
C THR A 22 -21.45 6.59 -6.85
N ASP A 23 -22.01 7.53 -7.62
CA ASP A 23 -23.45 7.73 -7.81
C ASP A 23 -24.15 6.55 -8.54
N GLU A 24 -23.39 5.68 -9.19
CA GLU A 24 -23.90 4.49 -9.87
C GLU A 24 -23.79 3.21 -9.01
N GLY A 25 -23.41 3.35 -7.72
CA GLY A 25 -23.31 2.24 -6.78
C GLY A 25 -22.05 1.38 -6.91
N VAL A 26 -21.16 1.69 -7.86
CA VAL A 26 -19.87 1.03 -7.96
C VAL A 26 -18.93 1.60 -6.91
N THR A 27 -18.29 0.73 -6.15
CA THR A 27 -17.32 1.11 -5.11
C THR A 27 -15.95 0.52 -5.45
N GLY A 28 -14.90 1.33 -5.39
CA GLY A 28 -13.51 0.89 -5.48
C GLY A 28 -12.85 0.82 -4.12
N ILE A 29 -11.88 -0.07 -3.98
CA ILE A 29 -11.10 -0.27 -2.76
C ILE A 29 -9.61 -0.19 -3.10
N GLY A 30 -8.86 0.61 -2.34
CA GLY A 30 -7.41 0.67 -2.37
C GLY A 30 -6.83 0.62 -0.96
N GLU A 31 -5.56 0.31 -0.85
CA GLU A 31 -4.82 0.31 0.41
C GLU A 31 -3.70 1.34 0.32
N CYS A 32 -3.56 2.15 1.37
CA CYS A 32 -2.38 3.00 1.57
C CYS A 32 -1.26 2.22 2.29
N SER A 33 -0.10 2.85 2.44
CA SER A 33 0.98 2.31 3.26
C SER A 33 0.51 2.04 4.70
N PRO A 34 0.94 0.93 5.33
CA PRO A 34 0.62 0.65 6.74
C PRO A 34 1.38 1.54 7.73
N MET A 35 2.32 2.36 7.26
CA MET A 35 3.10 3.26 8.12
C MET A 35 2.33 4.56 8.38
N HIS A 36 2.20 4.91 9.67
CA HIS A 36 1.53 6.16 10.11
C HIS A 36 0.07 6.30 9.62
N GLY A 37 -0.68 5.21 9.72
CA GLY A 37 -2.03 5.11 9.17
C GLY A 37 -2.98 6.25 9.52
N ALA A 38 -3.00 6.73 10.76
CA ALA A 38 -3.85 7.85 11.17
C ALA A 38 -3.51 9.16 10.42
N VAL A 39 -2.22 9.40 10.13
CA VAL A 39 -1.78 10.57 9.35
C VAL A 39 -2.24 10.45 7.91
N LEU A 40 -2.12 9.26 7.30
CA LEU A 40 -2.58 9.01 5.95
C LEU A 40 -4.10 9.17 5.83
N ALA A 41 -4.88 8.64 6.78
CA ALA A 41 -6.33 8.80 6.82
C ALA A 41 -6.71 10.28 6.86
N HIS A 42 -6.11 11.03 7.77
CA HIS A 42 -6.36 12.46 7.89
C HIS A 42 -6.01 13.21 6.60
N PHE A 43 -4.88 12.87 5.97
CA PHE A 43 -4.48 13.48 4.70
C PHE A 43 -5.44 13.15 3.56
N VAL A 44 -5.90 11.90 3.45
CA VAL A 44 -6.95 11.52 2.48
C VAL A 44 -8.20 12.33 2.71
N ASP A 45 -8.71 12.38 3.95
CA ASP A 45 -9.99 13.00 4.26
C ASP A 45 -9.98 14.52 4.09
N THR A 46 -8.88 15.19 4.44
CA THR A 46 -8.80 16.67 4.47
C THR A 46 -8.18 17.27 3.21
N ALA A 47 -7.21 16.60 2.60
CA ALA A 47 -6.46 17.17 1.47
C ALA A 47 -6.85 16.56 0.11
N LEU A 48 -7.11 15.24 0.04
CA LEU A 48 -7.34 14.56 -1.24
C LEU A 48 -8.82 14.42 -1.58
N LYS A 49 -9.65 14.01 -0.64
CA LYS A 49 -11.09 13.82 -0.84
C LYS A 49 -11.79 15.04 -1.48
N PRO A 50 -11.57 16.29 -1.04
CA PRO A 50 -12.20 17.47 -1.67
C PRO A 50 -11.81 17.65 -3.15
N LEU A 51 -10.68 17.11 -3.56
CA LEU A 51 -10.19 17.21 -4.94
C LEU A 51 -10.87 16.25 -5.90
N VAL A 52 -11.39 15.13 -5.40
CA VAL A 52 -11.93 14.04 -6.24
C VAL A 52 -13.45 13.93 -6.19
N ILE A 53 -14.12 14.50 -5.18
CA ILE A 53 -15.59 14.51 -5.12
C ILE A 53 -16.17 15.21 -6.34
N GLY A 54 -17.19 14.58 -6.95
CA GLY A 54 -17.89 15.06 -8.16
C GLY A 54 -17.16 14.76 -9.48
N GLU A 55 -15.93 14.26 -9.42
CA GLU A 55 -15.14 13.89 -10.59
C GLU A 55 -15.54 12.51 -11.14
N ASP A 56 -15.20 12.23 -12.38
CA ASP A 56 -15.37 10.92 -12.99
C ASP A 56 -14.22 9.99 -12.55
N PRO A 57 -14.49 8.89 -11.84
CA PRO A 57 -13.44 8.00 -11.34
C PRO A 57 -12.66 7.27 -12.45
N ARG A 58 -13.14 7.28 -13.68
CA ARG A 58 -12.47 6.65 -14.84
C ARG A 58 -11.32 7.50 -15.39
N GLU A 59 -11.25 8.77 -15.03
CA GLU A 59 -10.19 9.70 -15.44
C GLU A 59 -8.98 9.61 -14.50
N ILE A 60 -8.44 8.41 -14.31
CA ILE A 60 -7.47 8.05 -13.28
C ILE A 60 -6.22 8.95 -13.35
N ASP A 61 -5.59 9.04 -14.52
CA ASP A 61 -4.36 9.81 -14.71
C ASP A 61 -4.57 11.31 -14.41
N ARG A 62 -5.70 11.87 -14.88
CA ARG A 62 -6.05 13.26 -14.60
C ARG A 62 -6.25 13.51 -13.09
N LEU A 63 -6.93 12.59 -12.41
CA LEU A 63 -7.15 12.70 -10.96
C LEU A 63 -5.87 12.53 -10.16
N TRP A 64 -5.00 11.60 -10.58
CA TRP A 64 -3.69 11.43 -9.98
C TRP A 64 -2.87 12.73 -10.05
N HIS A 65 -2.76 13.32 -11.24
CA HIS A 65 -2.07 14.61 -11.43
C HIS A 65 -2.72 15.74 -10.64
N LYS A 66 -4.07 15.80 -10.60
CA LYS A 66 -4.78 16.80 -9.81
C LYS A 66 -4.43 16.70 -8.33
N MET A 67 -4.45 15.50 -7.76
CA MET A 67 -4.06 15.26 -6.36
C MET A 67 -2.59 15.65 -6.12
N LEU A 68 -1.67 15.20 -6.99
CA LEU A 68 -0.24 15.49 -6.86
C LEU A 68 0.03 17.00 -6.87
N PHE A 69 -0.44 17.70 -7.91
CA PHE A 69 -0.13 19.13 -8.08
C PHE A 69 -0.83 20.03 -7.07
N ARG A 70 -1.98 19.64 -6.54
CA ARG A 70 -2.68 20.42 -5.52
C ARG A 70 -2.06 20.28 -4.13
N THR A 71 -1.28 19.23 -3.91
CA THR A 71 -0.70 18.92 -2.60
C THR A 71 0.84 18.85 -2.61
N TYR A 72 1.52 19.18 -3.73
CA TYR A 72 2.97 18.99 -3.88
C TYR A 72 3.81 19.72 -2.83
N LYS A 73 3.34 20.87 -2.31
CA LYS A 73 4.05 21.63 -1.25
C LYS A 73 4.03 20.91 0.10
N LEU A 74 3.20 19.90 0.27
CA LEU A 74 3.14 19.09 1.48
C LEU A 74 4.15 17.92 1.45
N GLY A 75 4.97 17.85 0.39
CA GLY A 75 6.03 16.86 0.21
C GLY A 75 5.66 15.80 -0.81
N VAL A 76 6.52 15.65 -1.82
CA VAL A 76 6.34 14.67 -2.92
C VAL A 76 6.87 13.27 -2.59
N GLN A 77 7.29 13.05 -1.35
CA GLN A 77 7.76 11.77 -0.82
C GLN A 77 7.06 11.50 0.52
N GLY A 78 6.85 10.24 0.86
CA GLY A 78 6.19 9.82 2.09
C GLY A 78 4.67 9.97 2.05
N VAL A 79 4.09 10.77 2.94
CA VAL A 79 2.63 10.84 3.17
C VAL A 79 1.82 11.12 1.90
N GLN A 80 2.24 12.07 1.07
CA GLN A 80 1.49 12.46 -0.11
C GLN A 80 1.31 11.30 -1.12
N PRO A 81 2.38 10.70 -1.68
CA PRO A 81 2.20 9.62 -2.67
C PRO A 81 1.60 8.35 -2.04
N GLU A 82 1.85 8.08 -0.76
CA GLU A 82 1.25 6.93 -0.07
C GLU A 82 -0.28 7.07 0.07
N ALA A 83 -0.76 8.27 0.35
CA ALA A 83 -2.19 8.56 0.43
C ALA A 83 -2.84 8.59 -0.97
N ILE A 84 -2.17 9.19 -1.96
CA ILE A 84 -2.64 9.20 -3.36
C ILE A 84 -2.79 7.77 -3.88
N ALA A 85 -1.83 6.88 -3.57
CA ALA A 85 -1.87 5.49 -4.00
C ALA A 85 -3.14 4.76 -3.54
N GLY A 86 -3.64 5.03 -2.33
CA GLY A 86 -4.89 4.43 -1.85
C GLY A 86 -6.10 4.81 -2.70
N ILE A 87 -6.21 6.07 -3.11
CA ILE A 87 -7.28 6.53 -4.02
C ILE A 87 -7.04 5.98 -5.42
N ASP A 88 -5.83 6.07 -5.95
CA ASP A 88 -5.47 5.61 -7.30
C ASP A 88 -5.82 4.12 -7.51
N ILE A 89 -5.43 3.25 -6.57
CA ILE A 89 -5.78 1.84 -6.60
C ILE A 89 -7.31 1.64 -6.60
N ALA A 90 -8.04 2.41 -5.79
CA ALA A 90 -9.49 2.34 -5.76
C ALA A 90 -10.13 2.78 -7.09
N LEU A 91 -9.56 3.77 -7.79
CA LEU A 91 -10.02 4.18 -9.12
C LEU A 91 -9.79 3.08 -10.17
N TRP A 92 -8.63 2.41 -10.13
CA TRP A 92 -8.36 1.24 -10.97
C TRP A 92 -9.32 0.08 -10.70
N ASP A 93 -9.68 -0.16 -9.43
CA ASP A 93 -10.67 -1.16 -9.04
C ASP A 93 -12.07 -0.82 -9.59
N ILE A 94 -12.48 0.46 -9.54
CA ILE A 94 -13.72 0.93 -10.18
C ILE A 94 -13.68 0.66 -11.68
N LEU A 95 -12.61 1.07 -12.35
CA LEU A 95 -12.49 0.91 -13.81
C LEU A 95 -12.55 -0.57 -14.20
N GLY A 96 -11.89 -1.46 -13.43
CA GLY A 96 -11.96 -2.90 -13.63
C GLY A 96 -13.37 -3.45 -13.49
N LYS A 97 -14.11 -3.03 -12.47
CA LYS A 97 -15.50 -3.42 -12.23
C LYS A 97 -16.44 -2.95 -13.34
N VAL A 98 -16.29 -1.69 -13.77
CA VAL A 98 -17.09 -1.11 -14.87
C VAL A 98 -16.80 -1.79 -16.20
N ALA A 99 -15.55 -2.09 -16.48
CA ALA A 99 -15.14 -2.75 -17.72
C ALA A 99 -15.40 -4.28 -17.70
N GLY A 100 -15.69 -4.87 -16.53
CA GLY A 100 -15.78 -6.33 -16.37
C GLY A 100 -14.45 -7.05 -16.59
N LEU A 101 -13.32 -6.35 -16.35
CA LEU A 101 -11.98 -6.86 -16.61
C LEU A 101 -11.12 -6.79 -15.33
N PRO A 102 -10.24 -7.78 -15.12
CA PRO A 102 -9.23 -7.66 -14.07
C PRO A 102 -8.23 -6.54 -14.41
N VAL A 103 -7.79 -5.81 -13.38
CA VAL A 103 -6.88 -4.64 -13.54
C VAL A 103 -5.62 -4.99 -14.34
N CYS A 104 -5.08 -6.21 -14.21
CA CYS A 104 -3.92 -6.63 -14.98
C CYS A 104 -4.14 -6.59 -16.51
N LEU A 105 -5.36 -6.77 -16.99
CA LEU A 105 -5.68 -6.64 -18.42
C LEU A 105 -5.76 -5.16 -18.84
N LEU A 106 -6.26 -4.31 -17.97
CA LEU A 106 -6.28 -2.86 -18.20
C LEU A 106 -4.87 -2.27 -18.25
N LEU A 107 -3.93 -2.86 -17.52
CA LEU A 107 -2.52 -2.47 -17.45
C LEU A 107 -1.64 -3.13 -18.53
N GLY A 108 -2.23 -3.75 -19.56
CA GLY A 108 -1.49 -4.33 -20.69
C GLY A 108 -1.41 -5.85 -20.71
N GLY A 109 -2.07 -6.54 -19.77
CA GLY A 109 -2.20 -8.00 -19.77
C GLY A 109 -1.25 -8.73 -18.82
N ARG A 110 -1.37 -10.05 -18.82
CA ARG A 110 -0.57 -10.92 -17.94
C ARG A 110 0.78 -11.25 -18.59
N TYR A 111 1.85 -10.76 -18.05
CA TYR A 111 3.19 -11.16 -18.49
C TYR A 111 3.53 -12.59 -18.01
N ARG A 112 3.01 -13.02 -16.85
CA ARG A 112 3.20 -14.39 -16.33
C ARG A 112 2.01 -14.86 -15.50
N ALA A 113 1.72 -16.14 -15.54
CA ALA A 113 0.60 -16.73 -14.81
C ALA A 113 0.91 -16.95 -13.30
N LYS A 114 2.19 -17.14 -12.95
CA LYS A 114 2.65 -17.36 -11.57
C LYS A 114 3.88 -16.52 -11.29
N ILE A 115 3.96 -15.99 -10.07
CA ILE A 115 5.10 -15.23 -9.56
C ILE A 115 5.87 -16.11 -8.58
N LYS A 116 7.19 -16.18 -8.73
CA LYS A 116 8.05 -16.86 -7.76
C LYS A 116 8.11 -16.03 -6.48
N MET A 117 7.70 -16.62 -5.38
CA MET A 117 7.64 -15.97 -4.07
C MET A 117 8.88 -16.27 -3.24
N TYR A 118 9.23 -15.34 -2.37
CA TYR A 118 10.12 -15.56 -1.24
C TYR A 118 9.38 -15.30 0.08
N ALA A 119 9.83 -15.91 1.16
CA ALA A 119 9.32 -15.63 2.48
C ALA A 119 10.05 -14.41 3.08
N SER A 120 9.30 -13.35 3.40
CA SER A 120 9.82 -12.22 4.16
C SER A 120 9.48 -12.45 5.64
N ILE A 121 10.44 -12.92 6.43
CA ILE A 121 10.22 -13.33 7.82
C ILE A 121 10.49 -12.24 8.86
N GLY A 122 10.62 -11.01 8.40
CA GLY A 122 10.65 -9.82 9.26
C GLY A 122 12.01 -9.45 9.79
N GLY A 123 12.02 -8.54 10.77
CA GLY A 123 13.21 -8.02 11.41
C GLY A 123 13.73 -8.93 12.52
N GLY A 124 15.04 -8.97 12.68
CA GLY A 124 15.72 -9.72 13.73
C GLY A 124 15.82 -9.03 15.07
N ALA A 125 15.30 -7.80 15.22
CA ALA A 125 15.40 -7.08 16.46
C ALA A 125 14.81 -7.88 17.64
N GLY A 126 15.66 -8.24 18.60
CA GLY A 126 15.29 -9.02 19.77
C GLY A 126 15.18 -10.53 19.56
N LEU A 127 15.52 -11.05 18.36
CA LEU A 127 15.59 -12.48 18.12
C LEU A 127 17.03 -12.98 18.26
N THR A 128 17.19 -14.17 18.90
CA THR A 128 18.48 -14.88 18.86
C THR A 128 18.71 -15.50 17.49
N PRO A 129 19.96 -15.86 17.15
CA PRO A 129 20.26 -16.61 15.91
C PRO A 129 19.44 -17.89 15.78
N GLU A 130 19.22 -18.60 16.87
CA GLU A 130 18.46 -19.86 16.94
C GLU A 130 16.98 -19.63 16.63
N GLU A 131 16.39 -18.56 17.19
CA GLU A 131 15.00 -18.18 16.92
C GLU A 131 14.82 -17.76 15.45
N MET A 132 15.80 -17.07 14.87
CA MET A 132 15.78 -16.72 13.46
C MET A 132 15.92 -17.99 12.59
N ALA A 133 16.82 -18.91 12.94
CA ALA A 133 16.96 -20.19 12.25
C ALA A 133 15.65 -20.98 12.26
N ALA A 134 14.97 -21.06 13.39
CA ALA A 134 13.67 -21.73 13.50
C ALA A 134 12.61 -21.11 12.56
N LYS A 135 12.58 -19.78 12.41
CA LYS A 135 11.68 -19.11 11.45
C LYS A 135 12.04 -19.44 10.00
N VAL A 136 13.33 -19.54 9.68
CA VAL A 136 13.81 -19.96 8.35
C VAL A 136 13.35 -21.39 8.06
N GLU A 137 13.52 -22.33 9.01
CA GLU A 137 13.09 -23.72 8.86
C GLU A 137 11.57 -23.82 8.64
N GLN A 138 10.77 -23.06 9.38
CA GLN A 138 9.32 -22.98 9.17
C GLN A 138 8.96 -22.50 7.75
N ALA A 139 9.70 -21.52 7.21
CA ALA A 139 9.48 -21.04 5.86
C ALA A 139 9.87 -22.09 4.80
N LEU A 140 10.99 -22.81 5.02
CA LEU A 140 11.41 -23.92 4.17
C LEU A 140 10.38 -25.06 4.19
N ALA A 141 9.85 -25.41 5.36
CA ALA A 141 8.80 -26.42 5.51
C ALA A 141 7.51 -26.06 4.77
N LYS A 142 7.19 -24.76 4.62
CA LYS A 142 6.09 -24.26 3.78
C LYS A 142 6.40 -24.26 2.28
N GLY A 143 7.57 -24.72 1.86
CA GLY A 143 7.95 -24.83 0.46
C GLY A 143 8.65 -23.60 -0.14
N PHE A 144 8.91 -22.55 0.64
CA PHE A 144 9.71 -21.43 0.15
C PHE A 144 11.15 -21.85 -0.11
N ARG A 145 11.75 -21.34 -1.20
CA ARG A 145 13.13 -21.60 -1.59
C ARG A 145 14.02 -20.35 -1.56
N ALA A 146 13.42 -19.20 -1.30
CA ALA A 146 14.10 -17.95 -1.10
C ALA A 146 13.50 -17.29 0.15
N ILE A 147 14.35 -16.71 0.98
CA ILE A 147 13.96 -16.15 2.27
C ILE A 147 14.65 -14.79 2.40
N LYS A 148 13.88 -13.79 2.81
CA LYS A 148 14.38 -12.46 3.17
C LYS A 148 14.33 -12.32 4.68
N ILE A 149 15.50 -12.13 5.29
CA ILE A 149 15.65 -11.71 6.67
C ILE A 149 16.06 -10.24 6.72
N ARG A 150 15.80 -9.59 7.84
CA ARG A 150 16.32 -8.25 8.14
C ARG A 150 17.16 -8.36 9.40
N MET A 151 18.34 -7.78 9.36
CA MET A 151 19.20 -7.64 10.51
C MET A 151 18.89 -6.31 11.19
N ASP A 152 18.79 -6.31 12.50
CA ASP A 152 18.63 -5.15 13.38
C ASP A 152 17.58 -4.09 12.95
N TRP A 153 16.32 -4.52 12.86
CA TRP A 153 15.18 -3.63 12.64
C TRP A 153 14.29 -3.57 13.89
N GLY A 154 14.49 -2.57 14.73
CA GLY A 154 13.65 -2.35 15.89
C GLY A 154 13.92 -1.03 16.58
N ALA A 155 13.54 -0.92 17.84
CA ALA A 155 13.78 0.28 18.65
C ALA A 155 15.27 0.63 18.75
N ALA A 156 16.15 -0.36 18.61
CA ALA A 156 17.61 -0.21 18.55
C ALA A 156 18.14 0.47 17.29
N ARG A 157 17.30 0.77 16.31
CA ARG A 157 17.73 1.45 15.07
C ARG A 157 18.35 2.83 15.30
N ARG A 158 18.12 3.43 16.48
CA ARG A 158 18.71 4.72 16.84
C ARG A 158 20.18 4.60 17.24
N ASP A 159 20.56 3.39 17.71
CA ASP A 159 21.89 3.06 18.20
C ASP A 159 22.50 1.94 17.36
N ALA A 160 22.16 1.90 16.05
CA ALA A 160 22.72 0.94 15.13
C ALA A 160 24.25 0.98 15.24
N ASP A 161 24.81 -0.03 15.92
CA ASP A 161 26.24 -0.26 16.01
C ASP A 161 26.60 -1.16 14.81
N PRO A 162 27.24 -0.59 13.76
CA PRO A 162 27.56 -1.36 12.58
C PRO A 162 28.41 -2.60 12.88
N GLU A 163 29.16 -2.62 13.98
CA GLU A 163 29.97 -3.75 14.37
C GLU A 163 29.16 -4.93 14.90
N LYS A 164 27.93 -4.68 15.42
CA LYS A 164 27.03 -5.75 15.87
C LYS A 164 26.35 -6.48 14.72
N ASP A 165 26.20 -5.81 13.58
CA ASP A 165 25.54 -6.39 12.41
C ASP A 165 26.42 -7.40 11.65
N TRP A 166 27.73 -7.48 11.99
CA TRP A 166 28.70 -8.35 11.33
C TRP A 166 29.15 -9.57 12.18
N ARG A 167 28.55 -9.79 13.34
CA ARG A 167 28.91 -10.90 14.24
C ARG A 167 27.97 -12.08 14.18
#